data_fa884302e157409590bdf472dc3e7b03
#
_entry.id   fa884302e157409590bdf472dc3e7b03
#
_cell.length_a   1.000
_cell.length_b   1.000
_cell.length_c   1.000
_cell.angle_alpha   90.00
_cell.angle_beta   90.00
_cell.angle_gamma   90.00
#
_symmetry.space_group_name_H-M   'P 1'
#
loop_
_entity.id
_entity.type
_entity.pdbx_description
1 polymer ?
#
loop_
_entity_poly.entity_id
_entity_poly.type
_entity_poly.pdbx_seq_one_letter_code
_entity_poly.pdbx_strand_id
1 'polypeptide(L)'
;MTPLDVTIRRVERADLLSVVRIERACFSDPWPYDAFERLLDEPAFLVAEREGEVVGYVIADAMPNHGRDIGHVKDLAVHPEARGEGLGRGLLRSALARLRGVGVAVVRLEVRESNAVARSLYADEGFEPVRRVSNYYRDGEDALVLVVDLAEWTTGA
;
A
#
# COMPACT_ATOMS: atom_id res chain seq x y z
N MET A 1 12.73 13.20 16.18
CA MET A 1 11.40 13.68 16.49
C MET A 1 10.34 12.74 15.98
N THR A 2 9.44 12.37 16.82
CA THR A 2 8.35 11.53 16.38
C THR A 2 7.34 12.32 15.58
N PRO A 3 6.79 11.76 14.54
CA PRO A 3 5.69 12.39 13.82
C PRO A 3 4.44 12.31 14.68
N LEU A 4 4.42 13.07 15.77
CA LEU A 4 3.37 12.98 16.77
C LEU A 4 2.00 13.29 16.24
N ASP A 5 1.95 14.00 15.12
CA ASP A 5 0.69 14.45 14.58
C ASP A 5 0.15 13.57 13.47
N VAL A 6 0.80 12.42 13.24
CA VAL A 6 0.34 11.50 12.20
C VAL A 6 -0.58 10.44 12.78
N THR A 7 -1.76 10.33 12.20
CA THR A 7 -2.73 9.28 12.54
C THR A 7 -2.98 8.45 11.30
N ILE A 8 -2.88 7.12 11.42
CA ILE A 8 -3.24 6.21 10.35
C ILE A 8 -4.60 5.61 10.72
N ARG A 9 -5.56 5.79 9.83
CA ARG A 9 -6.95 5.39 10.09
C ARG A 9 -7.60 4.90 8.82
N ARG A 10 -8.77 4.28 8.94
CA ARG A 10 -9.53 3.88 7.75
C ARG A 10 -9.97 5.11 6.97
N VAL A 11 -10.00 4.94 5.66
CA VAL A 11 -10.48 5.99 4.75
C VAL A 11 -11.95 6.27 4.99
N GLU A 12 -12.34 7.52 4.78
CA GLU A 12 -13.73 7.95 4.72
C GLU A 12 -14.00 8.54 3.35
N ARG A 13 -15.24 8.56 2.94
CA ARG A 13 -15.60 9.10 1.62
C ARG A 13 -15.08 10.53 1.43
N ALA A 14 -15.10 11.33 2.49
CA ALA A 14 -14.60 12.71 2.42
C ALA A 14 -13.09 12.80 2.14
N ASP A 15 -12.35 11.71 2.32
CA ASP A 15 -10.91 11.69 2.05
C ASP A 15 -10.57 11.46 0.58
N LEU A 16 -11.53 11.02 -0.24
CA LEU A 16 -11.22 10.54 -1.58
C LEU A 16 -10.64 11.59 -2.51
N LEU A 17 -11.05 12.85 -2.38
CA LEU A 17 -10.44 13.90 -3.21
C LEU A 17 -8.97 14.09 -2.87
N SER A 18 -8.61 13.98 -1.61
CA SER A 18 -7.21 14.05 -1.19
C SER A 18 -6.42 12.85 -1.71
N VAL A 19 -7.02 11.66 -1.65
CA VAL A 19 -6.39 10.43 -2.19
C VAL A 19 -6.12 10.59 -3.68
N VAL A 20 -7.11 11.06 -4.44
CA VAL A 20 -6.95 11.28 -5.89
C VAL A 20 -5.84 12.30 -6.17
N ARG A 21 -5.77 13.36 -5.38
CA ARG A 21 -4.73 14.37 -5.54
C ARG A 21 -3.33 13.78 -5.33
N ILE A 22 -3.18 12.94 -4.31
CA ILE A 22 -1.90 12.28 -4.03
C ILE A 22 -1.56 11.31 -5.16
N GLU A 23 -2.52 10.54 -5.62
CA GLU A 23 -2.33 9.61 -6.73
C GLU A 23 -1.80 10.34 -7.96
N ARG A 24 -2.42 11.45 -8.32
CA ARG A 24 -2.00 12.26 -9.48
C ARG A 24 -0.62 12.86 -9.30
N ALA A 25 -0.24 13.18 -8.08
CA ALA A 25 1.09 13.74 -7.80
C ALA A 25 2.18 12.68 -7.87
N CYS A 26 1.83 11.41 -7.66
CA CYS A 26 2.82 10.33 -7.54
C CYS A 26 2.95 9.47 -8.79
N PHE A 27 1.90 9.36 -9.62
CA PHE A 27 1.87 8.39 -10.72
C PHE A 27 1.51 9.04 -12.04
N SER A 28 2.15 8.57 -13.11
CA SER A 28 1.92 9.08 -14.45
C SER A 28 0.63 8.53 -15.06
N ASP A 29 0.12 7.41 -14.56
CA ASP A 29 -1.11 6.79 -15.03
C ASP A 29 -2.05 6.60 -13.83
N PRO A 30 -2.57 7.71 -13.28
CA PRO A 30 -3.30 7.66 -12.02
C PRO A 30 -4.67 7.01 -12.17
N TRP A 31 -5.13 6.36 -11.09
CA TRP A 31 -6.48 5.82 -11.02
C TRP A 31 -7.49 6.95 -10.91
N PRO A 32 -8.67 6.79 -11.52
CA PRO A 32 -9.75 7.79 -11.39
C PRO A 32 -10.46 7.65 -10.04
N TYR A 33 -11.21 8.67 -9.69
CA TYR A 33 -11.98 8.73 -8.46
C TYR A 33 -12.83 7.47 -8.23
N ASP A 34 -13.52 6.98 -9.27
CA ASP A 34 -14.41 5.81 -9.16
C ASP A 34 -13.68 4.57 -8.69
N ALA A 35 -12.42 4.41 -9.08
CA ALA A 35 -11.65 3.23 -8.69
C ALA A 35 -11.43 3.21 -7.17
N PHE A 36 -11.17 4.38 -6.59
CA PHE A 36 -11.03 4.49 -5.14
C PHE A 36 -12.37 4.34 -4.43
N GLU A 37 -13.42 4.90 -5.01
CA GLU A 37 -14.76 4.82 -4.41
C GLU A 37 -15.22 3.37 -4.27
N ARG A 38 -14.92 2.54 -5.24
CA ARG A 38 -15.28 1.11 -5.19
C ARG A 38 -14.56 0.34 -4.08
N LEU A 39 -13.49 0.89 -3.55
CA LEU A 39 -12.67 0.21 -2.53
C LEU A 39 -12.91 0.74 -1.12
N LEU A 40 -13.88 1.65 -0.93
CA LEU A 40 -14.13 2.27 0.37
C LEU A 40 -14.39 1.28 1.50
N ASP A 41 -14.99 0.14 1.19
CA ASP A 41 -15.34 -0.84 2.22
C ASP A 41 -14.21 -1.80 2.56
N GLU A 42 -13.08 -1.73 1.84
CA GLU A 42 -11.96 -2.61 2.14
C GLU A 42 -11.34 -2.25 3.50
N PRO A 43 -11.14 -3.24 4.38
CA PRO A 43 -10.62 -2.95 5.73
C PRO A 43 -9.19 -2.40 5.72
N ALA A 44 -8.45 -2.64 4.66
CA ALA A 44 -7.09 -2.14 4.54
C ALA A 44 -6.95 -0.99 3.53
N PHE A 45 -8.00 -0.19 3.39
CA PHE A 45 -7.89 1.11 2.72
C PHE A 45 -7.69 2.15 3.84
N LEU A 46 -6.45 2.55 4.03
CA LEU A 46 -6.06 3.42 5.14
C LEU A 46 -5.46 4.72 4.61
N VAL A 47 -5.63 5.78 5.38
CA VAL A 47 -5.01 7.07 5.09
C VAL A 47 -4.13 7.49 6.25
N ALA A 48 -3.08 8.24 5.94
CA ALA A 48 -2.24 8.89 6.93
C ALA A 48 -2.64 10.37 6.97
N GLU A 49 -3.08 10.82 8.11
CA GLU A 49 -3.50 12.20 8.32
C GLU A 49 -2.48 12.90 9.20
N ARG A 50 -2.04 14.06 8.77
CA ARG A 50 -1.11 14.89 9.52
C ARG A 50 -1.67 16.31 9.55
N GLU A 51 -1.85 16.84 10.74
CA GLU A 51 -2.37 18.21 10.95
C GLU A 51 -3.68 18.44 10.18
N GLY A 52 -4.56 17.45 10.21
CA GLY A 52 -5.85 17.56 9.55
C GLY A 52 -5.84 17.30 8.05
N GLU A 53 -4.70 16.99 7.46
CA GLU A 53 -4.59 16.73 6.02
C GLU A 53 -4.17 15.31 5.74
N VAL A 54 -4.81 14.68 4.76
CA VAL A 54 -4.40 13.36 4.27
C VAL A 54 -3.15 13.55 3.42
N VAL A 55 -2.05 12.90 3.82
CA VAL A 55 -0.74 13.02 3.16
C VAL A 55 -0.25 11.71 2.57
N GLY A 56 -0.98 10.62 2.77
CA GLY A 56 -0.63 9.34 2.19
C GLY A 56 -1.77 8.35 2.33
N TYR A 57 -1.68 7.24 1.61
CA TYR A 57 -2.69 6.19 1.70
C TYR A 57 -2.12 4.85 1.26
N VAL A 58 -2.80 3.78 1.67
CA VAL A 58 -2.52 2.42 1.21
C VAL A 58 -3.86 1.75 0.94
N ILE A 59 -3.91 0.92 -0.09
CA ILE A 59 -5.09 0.12 -0.39
C ILE A 59 -4.65 -1.33 -0.56
N ALA A 60 -5.28 -2.21 0.20
CA ALA A 60 -5.09 -3.64 0.05
C ALA A 60 -6.43 -4.34 0.19
N ASP A 61 -6.63 -5.40 -0.58
CA ASP A 61 -7.83 -6.21 -0.45
C ASP A 61 -7.44 -7.66 -0.11
N ALA A 62 -8.44 -8.47 0.13
CA ALA A 62 -8.24 -9.89 0.45
C ALA A 62 -9.13 -10.74 -0.45
N MET A 63 -8.58 -11.84 -0.94
CA MET A 63 -9.32 -12.81 -1.76
C MET A 63 -9.27 -14.17 -1.10
N PRO A 64 -10.42 -14.86 -1.02
CA PRO A 64 -10.43 -16.24 -0.54
C PRO A 64 -9.59 -17.15 -1.45
N ASN A 65 -8.88 -18.08 -0.85
CA ASN A 65 -8.08 -19.05 -1.60
C ASN A 65 -8.00 -20.37 -0.82
N HIS A 66 -9.07 -21.17 -0.90
CA HIS A 66 -9.12 -22.51 -0.29
C HIS A 66 -8.65 -22.51 1.18
N GLY A 67 -9.17 -21.59 1.99
CA GLY A 67 -8.85 -21.51 3.40
C GLY A 67 -7.58 -20.73 3.74
N ARG A 68 -6.85 -20.29 2.73
CA ARG A 68 -5.70 -19.39 2.91
C ARG A 68 -5.94 -18.14 2.09
N ASP A 69 -6.54 -17.14 2.71
CA ASP A 69 -6.83 -15.89 2.01
C ASP A 69 -5.54 -15.19 1.58
N ILE A 70 -5.58 -14.63 0.40
CA ILE A 70 -4.45 -13.89 -0.17
C ILE A 70 -4.81 -12.41 -0.18
N GLY A 71 -3.92 -11.60 0.38
CA GLY A 71 -4.04 -10.15 0.32
C GLY A 71 -3.28 -9.61 -0.87
N HIS A 72 -3.75 -8.49 -1.39
CA HIS A 72 -3.08 -7.81 -2.50
C HIS A 72 -2.98 -6.32 -2.17
N VAL A 73 -1.76 -5.82 -2.03
CA VAL A 73 -1.53 -4.39 -1.90
C VAL A 73 -1.66 -3.79 -3.31
N LYS A 74 -2.71 -3.02 -3.51
CA LYS A 74 -3.03 -2.48 -4.83
C LYS A 74 -2.37 -1.13 -5.09
N ASP A 75 -2.18 -0.35 -4.04
CA ASP A 75 -1.62 0.99 -4.18
C ASP A 75 -1.08 1.47 -2.85
N LEU A 76 -0.01 2.23 -2.90
CA LEU A 76 0.61 2.83 -1.71
C LEU A 76 1.31 4.12 -2.17
N ALA A 77 0.95 5.24 -1.60
CA ALA A 77 1.55 6.51 -1.99
C ALA A 77 1.62 7.49 -0.82
N VAL A 78 2.68 8.28 -0.83
CA VAL A 78 2.87 9.39 0.11
C VAL A 78 3.10 10.64 -0.72
N HIS A 79 2.40 11.72 -0.38
CA HIS A 79 2.54 12.98 -1.09
C HIS A 79 4.03 13.38 -1.11
N PRO A 80 4.54 13.88 -2.26
CA PRO A 80 5.97 14.22 -2.36
C PRO A 80 6.50 15.11 -1.24
N GLU A 81 5.67 16.02 -0.74
CA GLU A 81 6.09 16.95 0.32
C GLU A 81 6.11 16.30 1.72
N ALA A 82 5.60 15.09 1.85
CA ALA A 82 5.57 14.37 3.13
C ALA A 82 6.49 13.15 3.16
N ARG A 83 7.32 12.98 2.13
CA ARG A 83 8.24 11.84 2.05
C ARG A 83 9.43 12.02 2.99
N GLY A 84 10.09 10.88 3.28
CA GLY A 84 11.27 10.88 4.14
C GLY A 84 10.97 10.86 5.63
N GLU A 85 9.71 10.66 6.01
CA GLU A 85 9.28 10.65 7.41
C GLU A 85 8.77 9.28 7.88
N GLY A 86 8.93 8.25 7.06
CA GLY A 86 8.51 6.90 7.43
C GLY A 86 7.02 6.61 7.27
N LEU A 87 6.27 7.49 6.60
CA LEU A 87 4.82 7.32 6.44
C LEU A 87 4.47 6.12 5.57
N GLY A 88 5.23 5.89 4.50
CA GLY A 88 4.99 4.72 3.63
C GLY A 88 5.13 3.42 4.40
N ARG A 89 6.17 3.31 5.21
CA ARG A 89 6.37 2.13 6.05
C ARG A 89 5.24 1.97 7.07
N GLY A 90 4.83 3.05 7.71
CA GLY A 90 3.73 3.02 8.67
C GLY A 90 2.42 2.57 8.04
N LEU A 91 2.11 3.09 6.84
CA LEU A 91 0.92 2.69 6.10
C LEU A 91 0.97 1.21 5.73
N LEU A 92 2.10 0.77 5.18
CA LEU A 92 2.26 -0.63 4.79
C LEU A 92 2.10 -1.56 6.00
N ARG A 93 2.77 -1.26 7.10
CA ARG A 93 2.69 -2.10 8.31
C ARG A 93 1.29 -2.13 8.87
N SER A 94 0.58 -1.01 8.85
CA SER A 94 -0.80 -0.96 9.32
C SER A 94 -1.72 -1.80 8.44
N ALA A 95 -1.51 -1.77 7.11
CA ALA A 95 -2.28 -2.58 6.19
C ALA A 95 -2.02 -4.08 6.42
N LEU A 96 -0.75 -4.46 6.58
CA LEU A 96 -0.40 -5.87 6.83
C LEU A 96 -1.00 -6.37 8.14
N ALA A 97 -0.99 -5.55 9.19
CA ALA A 97 -1.58 -5.91 10.46
C ALA A 97 -3.09 -6.11 10.33
N ARG A 98 -3.75 -5.26 9.58
CA ARG A 98 -5.20 -5.39 9.35
C ARG A 98 -5.55 -6.63 8.56
N LEU A 99 -4.78 -6.90 7.51
CA LEU A 99 -4.99 -8.09 6.69
C LEU A 99 -4.80 -9.36 7.53
N ARG A 100 -3.75 -9.40 8.35
CA ARG A 100 -3.54 -10.53 9.26
C ARG A 100 -4.70 -10.68 10.22
N GLY A 101 -5.23 -9.58 10.72
CA GLY A 101 -6.36 -9.58 11.66
C GLY A 101 -7.65 -10.12 11.06
N VAL A 102 -7.82 -10.05 9.74
CA VAL A 102 -9.00 -10.64 9.07
C VAL A 102 -8.72 -12.00 8.45
N GLY A 103 -7.59 -12.62 8.79
CA GLY A 103 -7.30 -14.00 8.41
C GLY A 103 -6.48 -14.19 7.15
N VAL A 104 -5.92 -13.13 6.61
CA VAL A 104 -5.06 -13.23 5.41
C VAL A 104 -3.74 -13.90 5.80
N ALA A 105 -3.32 -14.89 5.01
CA ALA A 105 -2.10 -15.65 5.27
C ALA A 105 -0.89 -15.10 4.53
N VAL A 106 -1.10 -14.66 3.30
CA VAL A 106 -0.01 -14.22 2.40
C VAL A 106 -0.44 -12.94 1.70
N VAL A 107 0.48 -12.01 1.52
CA VAL A 107 0.20 -10.76 0.81
C VAL A 107 1.15 -10.64 -0.36
N ARG A 108 0.60 -10.27 -1.51
CA ARG A 108 1.41 -10.02 -2.71
C ARG A 108 1.26 -8.58 -3.15
N LEU A 109 2.22 -8.12 -3.92
CA LEU A 109 2.15 -6.85 -4.61
C LEU A 109 3.02 -6.89 -5.87
N GLU A 110 2.76 -5.95 -6.77
CA GLU A 110 3.59 -5.73 -7.95
C GLU A 110 4.30 -4.39 -7.78
N VAL A 111 5.56 -4.33 -8.18
CA VAL A 111 6.35 -3.11 -8.11
C VAL A 111 7.17 -2.96 -9.39
N ARG A 112 7.32 -1.72 -9.87
CA ARG A 112 8.18 -1.47 -11.02
C ARG A 112 9.61 -1.89 -10.73
N GLU A 113 10.23 -2.57 -11.68
CA GLU A 113 11.59 -3.03 -11.52
C GLU A 113 12.54 -1.87 -11.18
N SER A 114 12.31 -0.70 -11.75
CA SER A 114 13.14 0.48 -11.55
C SER A 114 12.90 1.22 -10.24
N ASN A 115 11.83 0.87 -9.51
CA ASN A 115 11.47 1.60 -8.30
C ASN A 115 12.28 1.11 -7.11
N ALA A 116 13.54 1.57 -7.02
CA ALA A 116 14.48 1.11 -5.99
C ALA A 116 14.02 1.46 -4.58
N VAL A 117 13.40 2.62 -4.41
CA VAL A 117 12.94 3.07 -3.09
C VAL A 117 11.84 2.16 -2.57
N ALA A 118 10.84 1.87 -3.39
CA ALA A 118 9.75 0.99 -3.00
C ALA A 118 10.25 -0.44 -2.77
N ARG A 119 11.12 -0.92 -3.66
CA ARG A 119 11.68 -2.27 -3.51
C ARG A 119 12.44 -2.43 -2.19
N SER A 120 13.19 -1.41 -1.80
CA SER A 120 13.91 -1.43 -0.52
C SER A 120 12.95 -1.47 0.66
N LEU A 121 11.88 -0.67 0.60
CA LEU A 121 10.86 -0.67 1.64
C LEU A 121 10.23 -2.06 1.80
N TYR A 122 9.84 -2.66 0.69
CA TYR A 122 9.19 -3.98 0.73
C TYR A 122 10.15 -5.06 1.22
N ALA A 123 11.41 -5.03 0.78
CA ALA A 123 12.42 -5.99 1.25
C ALA A 123 12.63 -5.87 2.76
N ASP A 124 12.68 -4.65 3.28
CA ASP A 124 12.84 -4.40 4.71
C ASP A 124 11.67 -5.00 5.53
N GLU A 125 10.47 -5.06 4.93
CA GLU A 125 9.32 -5.64 5.60
C GLU A 125 9.17 -7.14 5.36
N GLY A 126 10.14 -7.76 4.71
CA GLY A 126 10.14 -9.21 4.54
C GLY A 126 9.55 -9.73 3.25
N PHE A 127 9.17 -8.85 2.34
CA PHE A 127 8.69 -9.30 1.03
C PHE A 127 9.84 -9.87 0.21
N GLU A 128 9.57 -10.96 -0.49
CA GLU A 128 10.55 -11.61 -1.35
C GLU A 128 10.05 -11.67 -2.79
N PRO A 129 10.93 -11.49 -3.78
CA PRO A 129 10.52 -11.59 -5.18
C PRO A 129 10.25 -13.05 -5.56
N VAL A 130 9.12 -13.29 -6.21
CA VAL A 130 8.75 -14.62 -6.65
C VAL A 130 8.70 -14.75 -8.17
N ARG A 131 8.51 -13.66 -8.91
CA ARG A 131 8.59 -13.69 -10.38
C ARG A 131 8.63 -12.29 -10.96
N ARG A 132 8.94 -12.22 -12.25
CA ARG A 132 8.92 -11.00 -13.05
C ARG A 132 7.78 -11.14 -14.08
N VAL A 133 7.03 -10.07 -14.31
CA VAL A 133 6.02 -10.01 -15.35
C VAL A 133 6.48 -8.99 -16.39
N SER A 134 6.80 -9.46 -17.59
CA SER A 134 7.29 -8.59 -18.67
C SER A 134 6.16 -7.71 -19.19
N ASN A 135 6.52 -6.47 -19.52
CA ASN A 135 5.60 -5.48 -20.10
C ASN A 135 4.32 -5.31 -19.28
N TYR A 136 4.45 -5.28 -17.97
CA TYR A 136 3.31 -5.19 -17.08
C TYR A 136 2.65 -3.81 -17.10
N TYR A 137 3.45 -2.75 -17.13
CA TYR A 137 2.98 -1.37 -17.09
C TYR A 137 2.76 -0.84 -18.51
N ARG A 138 1.93 0.19 -18.64
CA ARG A 138 1.59 0.76 -19.97
C ARG A 138 2.79 1.22 -20.75
N ASP A 139 3.83 1.70 -20.05
CA ASP A 139 5.05 2.16 -20.69
C ASP A 139 6.01 1.02 -21.08
N GLY A 140 5.59 -0.23 -20.82
CA GLY A 140 6.37 -1.42 -21.17
C GLY A 140 7.31 -1.90 -20.07
N GLU A 141 7.39 -1.21 -18.96
CA GLU A 141 8.29 -1.64 -17.88
C GLU A 141 7.79 -2.94 -17.22
N ASP A 142 8.74 -3.77 -16.82
CA ASP A 142 8.45 -5.02 -16.13
C ASP A 142 8.06 -4.76 -14.69
N ALA A 143 7.23 -5.64 -14.15
CA ALA A 143 6.93 -5.67 -12.73
C ALA A 143 7.63 -6.82 -12.05
N LEU A 144 8.01 -6.63 -10.81
CA LEU A 144 8.38 -7.72 -9.92
C LEU A 144 7.19 -8.03 -9.03
N VAL A 145 6.87 -9.30 -8.89
CA VAL A 145 5.83 -9.74 -7.95
C VAL A 145 6.54 -10.15 -6.66
N LEU A 146 6.17 -9.48 -5.58
CA LEU A 146 6.74 -9.72 -4.26
C LEU A 146 5.68 -10.31 -3.34
N VAL A 147 6.10 -11.15 -2.42
CA VAL A 147 5.19 -11.86 -1.50
C VAL A 147 5.77 -11.86 -0.09
N VAL A 148 4.90 -11.71 0.90
CA VAL A 148 5.27 -11.89 2.30
C VAL A 148 4.29 -12.86 2.96
N ASP A 149 4.82 -13.76 3.77
CA ASP A 149 4.01 -14.69 4.57
C ASP A 149 3.76 -14.02 5.92
N LEU A 150 2.48 -13.74 6.23
CA LEU A 150 2.15 -13.01 7.45
C LEU A 150 2.40 -13.82 8.73
N ALA A 151 2.52 -15.14 8.62
CA ALA A 151 2.88 -15.94 9.79
C ALA A 151 4.33 -15.67 10.23
N GLU A 152 5.19 -15.27 9.29
CA GLU A 152 6.58 -14.96 9.57
C GLU A 152 6.85 -13.47 9.75
N TRP A 153 5.88 -12.64 9.39
CA TRP A 153 6.04 -11.20 9.47
C TRP A 153 5.91 -10.72 10.92
N THR A 154 6.84 -9.86 11.35
CA THR A 154 6.84 -9.34 12.71
C THR A 154 6.51 -7.86 12.71
N THR A 155 5.64 -7.45 13.65
CA THR A 155 5.20 -6.07 13.77
C THR A 155 6.10 -5.25 14.66
N GLY A 156 6.96 -5.86 15.42
CA GLY A 156 7.56 -5.20 16.55
C GLY A 156 9.02 -4.89 16.43
N ALA A 157 9.58 -5.02 15.36
CA ALA A 157 11.03 -4.93 15.24
C ALA A 157 11.68 -3.81 16.01
#